data_d5ec9c5ee96d0896da51233edb1a7bc8
#
_entry.id   d5ec9c5ee96d0896da51233edb1a7bc8
#
_cell.length_a   1.000
_cell.length_b   1.000
_cell.length_c   1.000
_cell.angle_alpha   90.00
_cell.angle_beta   90.00
_cell.angle_gamma   90.00
#
_symmetry.space_group_name_H-M   'P 1'
#
loop_
_entity.id
_entity.type
_entity.pdbx_description
1 polymer ?
#
loop_
_entity_poly.entity_id
_entity_poly.type
_entity_poly.pdbx_seq_one_letter_code
_entity_poly.pdbx_strand_id
1 'polypeptide(L)'
;MSDGPLIVQSDKTLLLDIDHPLSTECRRAIAPFAELEKSPEHIHTYRLTSLGLWNARAAGHDAEQVIDTLLKYSRYAVPHALLLDIAETMGRYGRLRLESHPVHGLILISSDQAVLAEVVRAKKIAPLLGSRVDDETVAIHPSQRGHVKQALLRLGWPAEDFAGYVDGQAHPIALNEDGWKLREYQRLAAEGFWHGGSGVVVLPCGAGKTMVGAAAMAHAQATTLILVTNTVAARQWRDELLKRTSLNEDEIGEYSGAKKEIRPVTIATYQVMTTRKKGVYAHLDLFDSHDWGLIIYDEVHLLPAPIFRFTADIQSRRRLGLTATLVREDGMEGEVFSLIGPKRFDVPWKEIEAQGYIAPADCVEVRVTLTDHERLIYATAEQEEKYRACATTATKKNVVIALAKQHAQDQTLIIGQYISQIDEIAADLGVPIIKGDTPIKEREELFAKFRTGELKCLVVSKVANFSIDLPEASIAIQVSGTFGSRQEEAQRLGRVLRPKADGRGARFYSVVARDTIDQDFAQNRQRFLAEQGYSYRIIDADEVLPR
;
A
#
# COMPACT_ATOMS: atom_id res chain seq x y z
N MET A 1 -18.37 -16.76 30.07
CA MET A 1 -17.80 -15.61 29.38
C MET A 1 -16.41 -16.05 28.95
N SER A 2 -16.08 -15.98 27.68
CA SER A 2 -14.73 -16.27 27.20
C SER A 2 -13.80 -15.13 27.63
N ASP A 3 -12.59 -15.45 28.04
CA ASP A 3 -11.58 -14.44 28.35
C ASP A 3 -10.85 -14.06 27.05
N GLY A 4 -11.61 -13.50 26.10
CA GLY A 4 -11.09 -13.14 24.79
C GLY A 4 -10.58 -11.71 24.72
N PRO A 5 -9.62 -11.41 23.81
CA PRO A 5 -9.05 -10.07 23.64
C PRO A 5 -9.97 -9.08 22.91
N LEU A 6 -11.07 -9.57 22.28
CA LEU A 6 -11.88 -8.79 21.35
C LEU A 6 -13.23 -8.40 21.97
N ILE A 7 -13.64 -7.16 21.77
CA ILE A 7 -14.99 -6.68 22.07
C ILE A 7 -15.63 -6.31 20.73
N VAL A 8 -16.72 -6.99 20.40
CA VAL A 8 -17.45 -6.80 19.14
C VAL A 8 -18.69 -5.96 19.39
N GLN A 9 -18.80 -4.82 18.72
CA GLN A 9 -19.91 -3.88 18.85
C GLN A 9 -20.90 -4.00 17.69
N SER A 10 -22.15 -3.60 17.93
CA SER A 10 -23.23 -3.69 16.94
C SER A 10 -23.06 -2.75 15.73
N ASP A 11 -22.26 -1.70 15.86
CA ASP A 11 -21.95 -0.73 14.80
C ASP A 11 -20.80 -1.16 13.87
N LYS A 12 -20.40 -2.45 13.91
CA LYS A 12 -19.28 -3.02 13.15
C LYS A 12 -17.90 -2.64 13.66
N THR A 13 -17.82 -2.05 14.85
CA THR A 13 -16.55 -1.73 15.50
C THR A 13 -16.06 -2.94 16.32
N LEU A 14 -14.76 -3.23 16.17
CA LEU A 14 -14.06 -4.26 16.96
C LEU A 14 -12.99 -3.56 17.79
N LEU A 15 -13.01 -3.77 19.09
CA LEU A 15 -11.98 -3.28 20.02
C LEU A 15 -11.09 -4.44 20.44
N LEU A 16 -9.81 -4.36 20.13
CA LEU A 16 -8.81 -5.38 20.46
C LEU A 16 -7.93 -4.88 21.61
N ASP A 17 -7.97 -5.58 22.73
CA ASP A 17 -7.07 -5.40 23.86
C ASP A 17 -5.69 -5.97 23.50
N ILE A 18 -4.71 -5.09 23.26
CA ILE A 18 -3.39 -5.50 22.77
C ILE A 18 -2.48 -6.05 23.88
N ASP A 19 -2.79 -5.78 25.13
CA ASP A 19 -2.07 -6.32 26.28
C ASP A 19 -2.48 -7.77 26.61
N HIS A 20 -3.56 -8.25 26.01
CA HIS A 20 -4.03 -9.60 26.22
C HIS A 20 -3.10 -10.64 25.55
N PRO A 21 -2.82 -11.80 26.21
CA PRO A 21 -1.91 -12.83 25.66
C PRO A 21 -2.27 -13.33 24.26
N LEU A 22 -3.57 -13.39 23.92
CA LEU A 22 -4.06 -13.82 22.61
C LEU A 22 -4.19 -12.68 21.59
N SER A 23 -3.77 -11.47 21.92
CA SER A 23 -3.94 -10.30 21.04
C SER A 23 -3.29 -10.45 19.67
N THR A 24 -2.09 -11.01 19.60
CA THR A 24 -1.36 -11.24 18.35
C THR A 24 -2.06 -12.29 17.47
N GLU A 25 -2.53 -13.38 18.06
CA GLU A 25 -3.27 -14.42 17.34
C GLU A 25 -4.61 -13.87 16.83
N CYS A 26 -5.34 -13.15 17.67
CA CYS A 26 -6.60 -12.52 17.31
C CYS A 26 -6.41 -11.51 16.16
N ARG A 27 -5.39 -10.65 16.25
CA ARG A 27 -5.06 -9.67 15.20
C ARG A 27 -4.86 -10.34 13.85
N ARG A 28 -4.09 -11.43 13.80
CA ARG A 28 -3.86 -12.19 12.56
C ARG A 28 -5.15 -12.80 12.02
N ALA A 29 -6.00 -13.29 12.91
CA ALA A 29 -7.26 -13.91 12.53
C ALA A 29 -8.27 -12.90 11.96
N ILE A 30 -8.32 -11.65 12.46
CA ILE A 30 -9.25 -10.62 11.98
C ILE A 30 -8.71 -9.79 10.81
N ALA A 31 -7.39 -9.77 10.58
CA ALA A 31 -6.75 -8.96 9.53
C ALA A 31 -7.30 -9.19 8.10
N PRO A 32 -7.73 -10.40 7.69
CA PRO A 32 -8.30 -10.61 6.37
C PRO A 32 -9.58 -9.82 6.09
N PHE A 33 -10.38 -9.48 7.13
CA PHE A 33 -11.73 -8.93 6.95
C PHE A 33 -12.02 -7.67 7.78
N ALA A 34 -11.12 -7.25 8.67
CA ALA A 34 -11.29 -6.07 9.50
C ALA A 34 -10.19 -5.04 9.23
N GLU A 35 -10.59 -3.78 9.09
CA GLU A 35 -9.69 -2.66 8.84
C GLU A 35 -9.38 -1.91 10.13
N LEU A 36 -8.10 -1.65 10.41
CA LEU A 36 -7.70 -0.89 11.59
C LEU A 36 -8.05 0.59 11.41
N GLU A 37 -8.84 1.16 12.33
CA GLU A 37 -9.20 2.58 12.34
C GLU A 37 -8.34 3.41 13.30
N LYS A 38 -8.08 2.89 14.49
CA LYS A 38 -7.30 3.58 15.54
C LYS A 38 -6.41 2.57 16.27
N SER A 39 -5.23 3.02 16.66
CA SER A 39 -4.25 2.17 17.35
C SER A 39 -3.65 2.87 18.58
N PRO A 40 -4.47 3.31 19.57
CA PRO A 40 -3.95 3.80 20.84
C PRO A 40 -3.24 2.68 21.61
N GLU A 41 -2.48 3.08 22.66
CA GLU A 41 -1.48 2.25 23.34
C GLU A 41 -2.00 0.88 23.85
N HIS A 42 -3.27 0.79 24.31
CA HIS A 42 -3.81 -0.43 24.94
C HIS A 42 -4.96 -1.07 24.16
N ILE A 43 -5.71 -0.32 23.36
CA ILE A 43 -6.88 -0.83 22.66
C ILE A 43 -6.85 -0.39 21.20
N HIS A 44 -6.76 -1.33 20.29
CA HIS A 44 -6.88 -1.06 18.87
C HIS A 44 -8.33 -1.14 18.41
N THR A 45 -8.76 -0.18 17.61
CA THR A 45 -10.11 -0.16 17.04
C THR A 45 -10.07 -0.59 15.59
N TYR A 46 -10.81 -1.65 15.28
CA TYR A 46 -11.00 -2.13 13.91
C TYR A 46 -12.44 -1.92 13.48
N ARG A 47 -12.66 -1.88 12.18
CA ARG A 47 -13.99 -1.82 11.57
C ARG A 47 -14.18 -2.92 10.55
N LEU A 48 -15.37 -3.51 10.56
CA LEU A 48 -15.85 -4.38 9.50
C LEU A 48 -16.45 -3.50 8.39
N THR A 49 -15.81 -3.49 7.23
CA THR A 49 -16.33 -2.79 6.04
C THR A 49 -16.86 -3.80 5.03
N SER A 50 -17.79 -3.39 4.19
CA SER A 50 -18.27 -4.26 3.10
C SER A 50 -17.13 -4.66 2.17
N LEU A 51 -16.21 -3.72 1.88
CA LEU A 51 -15.03 -3.98 1.03
C LEU A 51 -14.08 -4.99 1.67
N GLY A 52 -13.82 -4.89 2.99
CA GLY A 52 -13.01 -5.85 3.73
C GLY A 52 -13.61 -7.25 3.70
N LEU A 53 -14.92 -7.37 3.92
CA LEU A 53 -15.65 -8.63 3.85
C LEU A 53 -15.64 -9.24 2.43
N TRP A 54 -15.79 -8.44 1.38
CA TRP A 54 -15.71 -8.91 -0.01
C TRP A 54 -14.28 -9.32 -0.40
N ASN A 55 -13.26 -8.61 0.07
CA ASN A 55 -11.86 -9.04 -0.12
C ASN A 55 -11.59 -10.38 0.56
N ALA A 56 -12.10 -10.58 1.80
CA ALA A 56 -11.98 -11.85 2.50
C ALA A 56 -12.68 -12.98 1.71
N ARG A 57 -13.89 -12.72 1.21
CA ARG A 57 -14.62 -13.68 0.37
C ARG A 57 -13.87 -14.04 -0.91
N ALA A 58 -13.31 -13.06 -1.60
CA ALA A 58 -12.50 -13.25 -2.80
C ALA A 58 -11.18 -14.00 -2.52
N ALA A 59 -10.65 -13.89 -1.29
CA ALA A 59 -9.48 -14.65 -0.82
C ALA A 59 -9.82 -16.10 -0.36
N GLY A 60 -11.10 -16.50 -0.41
CA GLY A 60 -11.55 -17.86 -0.09
C GLY A 60 -12.10 -18.03 1.33
N HIS A 61 -12.18 -16.96 2.13
CA HIS A 61 -12.85 -17.02 3.44
C HIS A 61 -14.36 -16.98 3.25
N ASP A 62 -15.07 -17.86 3.95
CA ASP A 62 -16.52 -17.80 3.98
C ASP A 62 -17.05 -17.07 5.23
N ALA A 63 -18.35 -16.81 5.26
CA ALA A 63 -18.98 -16.08 6.36
C ALA A 63 -18.91 -16.86 7.69
N GLU A 64 -18.95 -18.19 7.64
CA GLU A 64 -18.85 -19.06 8.82
C GLU A 64 -17.48 -18.89 9.48
N GLN A 65 -16.40 -18.93 8.71
CA GLN A 65 -15.04 -18.70 9.22
C GLN A 65 -14.86 -17.33 9.87
N VAL A 66 -15.44 -16.27 9.27
CA VAL A 66 -15.41 -14.92 9.85
C VAL A 66 -16.18 -14.88 11.16
N ILE A 67 -17.39 -15.45 11.18
CA ILE A 67 -18.24 -15.51 12.37
C ILE A 67 -17.55 -16.32 13.48
N ASP A 68 -17.02 -17.49 13.17
CA ASP A 68 -16.30 -18.33 14.12
C ASP A 68 -15.09 -17.61 14.72
N THR A 69 -14.37 -16.86 13.91
CA THR A 69 -13.26 -16.02 14.38
C THR A 69 -13.74 -14.99 15.41
N LEU A 70 -14.82 -14.27 15.12
CA LEU A 70 -15.38 -13.29 16.05
C LEU A 70 -15.87 -13.95 17.35
N LEU A 71 -16.56 -15.09 17.25
CA LEU A 71 -17.05 -15.83 18.41
C LEU A 71 -15.90 -16.39 19.27
N LYS A 72 -14.85 -16.91 18.64
CA LYS A 72 -13.67 -17.47 19.32
C LYS A 72 -12.95 -16.43 20.17
N TYR A 73 -12.73 -15.23 19.65
CA TYR A 73 -11.92 -14.22 20.32
C TYR A 73 -12.72 -13.17 21.09
N SER A 74 -14.04 -13.16 20.98
CA SER A 74 -14.87 -12.17 21.67
C SER A 74 -14.93 -12.42 23.17
N ARG A 75 -14.75 -11.34 23.97
CA ARG A 75 -14.91 -11.32 25.42
C ARG A 75 -16.37 -11.41 25.85
N TYR A 76 -17.25 -10.86 25.05
CA TYR A 76 -18.70 -10.80 25.30
C TYR A 76 -19.48 -11.45 24.16
N ALA A 77 -20.78 -11.66 24.36
CA ALA A 77 -21.64 -12.16 23.30
C ALA A 77 -21.62 -11.22 22.08
N VAL A 78 -21.37 -11.80 20.92
CA VAL A 78 -21.39 -11.06 19.65
C VAL A 78 -22.83 -10.72 19.28
N PRO A 79 -23.16 -9.48 18.90
CA PRO A 79 -24.51 -9.08 18.52
C PRO A 79 -25.04 -9.92 17.35
N HIS A 80 -26.20 -10.57 17.53
CA HIS A 80 -26.76 -11.49 16.52
C HIS A 80 -27.07 -10.77 15.18
N ALA A 81 -27.53 -9.52 15.24
CA ALA A 81 -27.78 -8.71 14.05
C ALA A 81 -26.51 -8.49 13.21
N LEU A 82 -25.34 -8.37 13.85
CA LEU A 82 -24.05 -8.24 13.16
C LEU A 82 -23.67 -9.54 12.45
N LEU A 83 -23.91 -10.69 13.06
CA LEU A 83 -23.61 -11.99 12.42
C LEU A 83 -24.45 -12.19 11.16
N LEU A 84 -25.72 -11.79 11.17
CA LEU A 84 -26.59 -11.82 10.00
C LEU A 84 -26.12 -10.84 8.92
N ASP A 85 -25.72 -9.62 9.30
CA ASP A 85 -25.20 -8.63 8.37
C ASP A 85 -23.89 -9.07 7.69
N ILE A 86 -22.99 -9.72 8.44
CA ILE A 86 -21.76 -10.31 7.87
C ILE A 86 -22.11 -11.38 6.83
N ALA A 87 -23.00 -12.32 7.18
CA ALA A 87 -23.41 -13.38 6.28
C ALA A 87 -24.07 -12.83 5.01
N GLU A 88 -24.96 -11.84 5.15
CA GLU A 88 -25.59 -11.18 4.03
C GLU A 88 -24.59 -10.42 3.15
N THR A 89 -23.73 -9.60 3.75
CA THR A 89 -22.73 -8.81 3.03
C THR A 89 -21.78 -9.71 2.24
N MET A 90 -21.22 -10.73 2.87
CA MET A 90 -20.33 -11.69 2.20
C MET A 90 -21.07 -12.51 1.13
N GLY A 91 -22.33 -12.84 1.39
CA GLY A 91 -23.19 -13.57 0.46
C GLY A 91 -23.57 -12.77 -0.81
N ARG A 92 -23.38 -11.46 -0.83
CA ARG A 92 -23.58 -10.64 -2.04
C ARG A 92 -22.48 -10.83 -3.08
N TYR A 93 -21.25 -11.08 -2.66
CA TYR A 93 -20.15 -11.40 -3.56
C TYR A 93 -20.36 -12.79 -4.19
N GLY A 94 -20.31 -12.85 -5.53
CA GLY A 94 -20.54 -14.09 -6.29
C GLY A 94 -22.00 -14.35 -6.69
N ARG A 95 -22.98 -13.55 -6.22
CA ARG A 95 -24.37 -13.62 -6.75
C ARG A 95 -24.48 -13.06 -8.15
N LEU A 96 -23.66 -12.09 -8.50
CA LEU A 96 -23.49 -11.55 -9.84
C LEU A 96 -22.15 -12.02 -10.40
N ARG A 97 -22.15 -12.53 -11.62
CA ARG A 97 -20.94 -12.97 -12.31
C ARG A 97 -20.88 -12.43 -13.72
N LEU A 98 -19.70 -12.02 -14.12
CA LEU A 98 -19.38 -11.68 -15.50
C LEU A 98 -18.77 -12.92 -16.14
N GLU A 99 -19.34 -13.37 -17.24
CA GLU A 99 -18.90 -14.55 -17.97
C GLU A 99 -18.81 -14.28 -19.48
N SER A 100 -18.01 -15.08 -20.17
CA SER A 100 -17.96 -15.07 -21.64
C SER A 100 -18.96 -16.07 -22.20
N HIS A 101 -19.84 -15.62 -23.10
CA HIS A 101 -20.86 -16.46 -23.71
C HIS A 101 -20.60 -16.60 -25.23
N PRO A 102 -20.67 -17.81 -25.81
CA PRO A 102 -20.30 -18.05 -27.21
C PRO A 102 -21.09 -17.21 -28.23
N VAL A 103 -22.36 -16.89 -27.92
CA VAL A 103 -23.26 -16.16 -28.83
C VAL A 103 -23.38 -14.69 -28.45
N HIS A 104 -23.45 -14.38 -27.15
CA HIS A 104 -23.76 -13.05 -26.65
C HIS A 104 -22.52 -12.24 -26.20
N GLY A 105 -21.33 -12.84 -26.30
CA GLY A 105 -20.08 -12.19 -25.85
C GLY A 105 -20.00 -12.08 -24.34
N LEU A 106 -19.79 -10.89 -23.82
CA LEU A 106 -19.76 -10.62 -22.38
C LEU A 106 -21.18 -10.56 -21.81
N ILE A 107 -21.44 -11.31 -20.75
CA ILE A 107 -22.74 -11.36 -20.08
C ILE A 107 -22.60 -11.15 -18.56
N LEU A 108 -23.64 -10.58 -17.97
CA LEU A 108 -23.87 -10.54 -16.52
C LEU A 108 -24.92 -11.59 -16.18
N ILE A 109 -24.58 -12.50 -15.28
CA ILE A 109 -25.46 -13.59 -14.84
C ILE A 109 -25.76 -13.46 -13.36
N SER A 110 -26.99 -13.77 -12.98
CA SER A 110 -27.39 -13.99 -11.59
C SER A 110 -28.39 -15.12 -11.50
N SER A 111 -28.13 -16.09 -10.63
CA SER A 111 -29.13 -17.12 -10.29
C SER A 111 -30.26 -16.56 -9.42
N ASP A 112 -30.10 -15.37 -8.88
CA ASP A 112 -31.14 -14.63 -8.12
C ASP A 112 -31.79 -13.59 -9.03
N GLN A 113 -32.97 -13.93 -9.55
CA GLN A 113 -33.72 -13.06 -10.47
C GLN A 113 -34.11 -11.71 -9.83
N ALA A 114 -34.31 -11.68 -8.51
CA ALA A 114 -34.64 -10.44 -7.81
C ALA A 114 -33.45 -9.48 -7.78
N VAL A 115 -32.26 -10.00 -7.55
CA VAL A 115 -31.00 -9.23 -7.61
C VAL A 115 -30.76 -8.70 -9.01
N LEU A 116 -30.92 -9.54 -10.04
CA LEU A 116 -30.75 -9.09 -11.42
C LEU A 116 -31.78 -8.01 -11.80
N ALA A 117 -33.03 -8.18 -11.37
CA ALA A 117 -34.09 -7.18 -11.61
C ALA A 117 -33.81 -5.84 -10.93
N GLU A 118 -33.26 -5.85 -9.72
CA GLU A 118 -32.80 -4.64 -9.01
C GLU A 118 -31.69 -3.95 -9.81
N VAL A 119 -30.67 -4.69 -10.21
CA VAL A 119 -29.50 -4.20 -10.94
C VAL A 119 -29.89 -3.58 -12.29
N VAL A 120 -30.73 -4.27 -13.06
CA VAL A 120 -31.18 -3.80 -14.38
C VAL A 120 -31.99 -2.50 -14.29
N ARG A 121 -32.72 -2.31 -13.19
CA ARG A 121 -33.51 -1.07 -12.95
C ARG A 121 -32.69 0.09 -12.40
N ALA A 122 -31.48 -0.17 -11.92
CA ALA A 122 -30.65 0.87 -11.31
C ALA A 122 -30.21 1.91 -12.35
N LYS A 123 -30.57 3.18 -12.16
CA LYS A 123 -30.35 4.30 -13.10
C LYS A 123 -28.90 4.44 -13.59
N LYS A 124 -27.93 4.09 -12.73
CA LYS A 124 -26.50 4.19 -13.07
C LYS A 124 -25.95 2.96 -13.80
N ILE A 125 -26.67 1.85 -13.77
CA ILE A 125 -26.24 0.58 -14.38
C ILE A 125 -26.98 0.32 -15.68
N ALA A 126 -28.27 0.58 -15.73
CA ALA A 126 -29.12 0.35 -16.91
C ALA A 126 -28.50 0.84 -18.24
N PRO A 127 -27.90 2.04 -18.33
CA PRO A 127 -27.28 2.51 -19.57
C PRO A 127 -26.01 1.75 -19.99
N LEU A 128 -25.40 0.99 -19.08
CA LEU A 128 -24.19 0.21 -19.31
C LEU A 128 -24.49 -1.22 -19.78
N LEU A 129 -25.77 -1.64 -19.65
CA LEU A 129 -26.22 -2.98 -20.01
C LEU A 129 -26.73 -3.01 -21.44
N GLY A 130 -26.60 -4.16 -22.08
CA GLY A 130 -27.16 -4.45 -23.39
C GLY A 130 -28.55 -5.09 -23.30
N SER A 131 -28.87 -5.93 -24.27
CA SER A 131 -30.13 -6.65 -24.32
C SER A 131 -30.25 -7.73 -23.24
N ARG A 132 -31.43 -7.91 -22.71
CA ARG A 132 -31.73 -9.04 -21.84
C ARG A 132 -31.74 -10.34 -22.71
N VAL A 133 -31.02 -11.35 -22.27
CA VAL A 133 -30.90 -12.63 -22.95
C VAL A 133 -32.01 -13.57 -22.44
N ASP A 134 -32.13 -13.68 -21.12
CA ASP A 134 -33.16 -14.46 -20.42
C ASP A 134 -33.43 -13.88 -19.03
N ASP A 135 -34.09 -14.66 -18.16
CA ASP A 135 -34.44 -14.19 -16.81
C ASP A 135 -33.27 -14.07 -15.85
N GLU A 136 -32.14 -14.70 -16.15
CA GLU A 136 -30.93 -14.72 -15.33
C GLU A 136 -29.74 -14.01 -15.97
N THR A 137 -29.88 -13.58 -17.26
CA THR A 137 -28.74 -13.15 -18.08
C THR A 137 -29.01 -11.86 -18.84
N VAL A 138 -28.05 -10.94 -18.79
CA VAL A 138 -28.04 -9.69 -19.56
C VAL A 138 -26.72 -9.56 -20.30
N ALA A 139 -26.78 -9.23 -21.60
CA ALA A 139 -25.59 -8.97 -22.40
C ALA A 139 -24.94 -7.63 -21.99
N ILE A 140 -23.62 -7.54 -22.12
CA ILE A 140 -22.82 -6.34 -21.84
C ILE A 140 -21.87 -6.13 -23.02
N HIS A 141 -21.74 -4.89 -23.47
CA HIS A 141 -20.68 -4.58 -24.43
C HIS A 141 -19.30 -4.73 -23.76
N PRO A 142 -18.31 -5.41 -24.38
CA PRO A 142 -16.99 -5.67 -23.76
C PRO A 142 -16.31 -4.42 -23.21
N SER A 143 -16.44 -3.26 -23.86
CA SER A 143 -15.89 -1.98 -23.39
C SER A 143 -16.53 -1.48 -22.10
N GLN A 144 -17.70 -1.98 -21.72
CA GLN A 144 -18.41 -1.59 -20.50
C GLN A 144 -18.06 -2.49 -19.29
N ARG A 145 -17.23 -3.53 -19.46
CA ARG A 145 -16.89 -4.50 -18.42
C ARG A 145 -16.41 -3.82 -17.11
N GLY A 146 -15.49 -2.89 -17.20
CA GLY A 146 -14.99 -2.17 -16.03
C GLY A 146 -16.02 -1.20 -15.43
N HIS A 147 -16.73 -0.46 -16.26
CA HIS A 147 -17.75 0.48 -15.83
C HIS A 147 -18.92 -0.21 -15.11
N VAL A 148 -19.35 -1.36 -15.61
CA VAL A 148 -20.37 -2.20 -14.96
C VAL A 148 -19.87 -2.65 -13.58
N LYS A 149 -18.64 -3.16 -13.45
CA LYS A 149 -18.07 -3.59 -12.19
C LYS A 149 -18.01 -2.47 -11.14
N GLN A 150 -17.59 -1.26 -11.55
CA GLN A 150 -17.60 -0.09 -10.67
C GLN A 150 -19.02 0.28 -10.23
N ALA A 151 -19.97 0.30 -11.15
CA ALA A 151 -21.36 0.67 -10.84
C ALA A 151 -22.02 -0.36 -9.92
N LEU A 152 -21.78 -1.65 -10.15
CA LEU A 152 -22.26 -2.75 -9.29
C LEU A 152 -21.67 -2.68 -7.88
N LEU A 153 -20.36 -2.41 -7.76
CA LEU A 153 -19.72 -2.24 -6.45
C LEU A 153 -20.36 -1.09 -5.65
N ARG A 154 -20.60 0.06 -6.30
CA ARG A 154 -21.25 1.22 -5.68
C ARG A 154 -22.71 0.96 -5.29
N LEU A 155 -23.37 0.05 -5.97
CA LEU A 155 -24.74 -0.39 -5.62
C LEU A 155 -24.73 -1.38 -4.44
N GLY A 156 -23.57 -1.93 -4.07
CA GLY A 156 -23.42 -2.94 -3.02
C GLY A 156 -23.59 -4.38 -3.51
N TRP A 157 -23.48 -4.60 -4.81
CA TRP A 157 -23.53 -5.90 -5.47
C TRP A 157 -22.26 -6.14 -6.28
N PRO A 158 -21.09 -6.44 -5.64
CA PRO A 158 -19.87 -6.71 -6.37
C PRO A 158 -20.01 -7.98 -7.22
N ALA A 159 -19.55 -7.90 -8.46
CA ALA A 159 -19.56 -9.03 -9.36
C ALA A 159 -18.22 -9.79 -9.35
N GLU A 160 -18.28 -11.11 -9.37
CA GLU A 160 -17.13 -11.95 -9.73
C GLU A 160 -16.91 -11.90 -11.24
N ASP A 161 -15.65 -11.88 -11.64
CA ASP A 161 -15.29 -11.71 -13.05
C ASP A 161 -14.61 -12.96 -13.59
N PHE A 162 -15.38 -13.82 -14.23
CA PHE A 162 -14.96 -15.05 -14.90
C PHE A 162 -14.95 -14.94 -16.44
N ALA A 163 -15.10 -13.72 -16.98
CA ALA A 163 -15.17 -13.53 -18.44
C ALA A 163 -13.84 -13.83 -19.17
N GLY A 164 -12.83 -14.22 -18.44
CA GLY A 164 -11.52 -14.57 -18.98
C GLY A 164 -10.68 -13.36 -19.40
N TYR A 165 -9.49 -13.64 -19.90
CA TYR A 165 -8.52 -12.66 -20.35
C TYR A 165 -7.96 -13.07 -21.71
N VAL A 166 -7.49 -12.09 -22.48
CA VAL A 166 -6.71 -12.34 -23.70
C VAL A 166 -5.27 -12.62 -23.31
N ASP A 167 -4.64 -13.56 -23.98
CA ASP A 167 -3.27 -13.99 -23.66
C ASP A 167 -2.22 -12.95 -24.06
N GLY A 168 -2.56 -12.07 -25.02
CA GLY A 168 -1.64 -11.10 -25.60
C GLY A 168 -0.64 -11.76 -26.54
N GLN A 169 0.37 -10.98 -26.96
CA GLN A 169 1.44 -11.52 -27.79
C GLN A 169 2.37 -12.39 -26.94
N ALA A 170 2.59 -13.63 -27.37
CA ALA A 170 3.50 -14.56 -26.69
C ALA A 170 4.93 -13.99 -26.65
N HIS A 171 5.54 -14.04 -25.48
CA HIS A 171 6.93 -13.68 -25.26
C HIS A 171 7.53 -14.54 -24.16
N PRO A 172 8.52 -15.41 -24.46
CA PRO A 172 9.09 -16.32 -23.47
C PRO A 172 9.83 -15.57 -22.36
N ILE A 173 9.46 -15.81 -21.13
CA ILE A 173 10.11 -15.22 -19.95
C ILE A 173 10.28 -16.34 -18.92
N ALA A 174 11.53 -16.58 -18.49
CA ALA A 174 11.83 -17.52 -17.43
C ALA A 174 12.58 -16.81 -16.28
N LEU A 175 12.38 -17.27 -15.06
CA LEU A 175 13.22 -16.85 -13.94
C LEU A 175 14.61 -17.49 -14.06
N ASN A 176 15.64 -16.70 -13.87
CA ASN A 176 17.00 -17.19 -13.69
C ASN A 176 17.27 -17.28 -12.18
N GLU A 177 17.22 -18.49 -11.63
CA GLU A 177 17.39 -18.74 -10.21
C GLU A 177 18.84 -19.11 -9.82
N ASP A 178 19.82 -18.79 -10.66
CA ASP A 178 21.24 -19.03 -10.38
C ASP A 178 21.70 -18.21 -9.17
N GLY A 179 22.04 -18.92 -8.09
CA GLY A 179 22.51 -18.33 -6.84
C GLY A 179 21.44 -17.67 -5.95
N TRP A 180 20.17 -17.79 -6.30
CA TRP A 180 19.04 -17.32 -5.51
C TRP A 180 17.78 -18.15 -5.83
N LYS A 181 16.75 -18.02 -4.98
CA LYS A 181 15.43 -18.63 -5.24
C LYS A 181 14.32 -17.68 -4.81
N LEU A 182 13.16 -17.80 -5.45
CA LEU A 182 11.94 -17.17 -4.94
C LEU A 182 11.68 -17.63 -3.52
N ARG A 183 11.42 -16.67 -2.64
CA ARG A 183 10.97 -16.97 -1.28
C ARG A 183 9.57 -17.54 -1.32
N GLU A 184 9.22 -18.38 -0.34
CA GLU A 184 7.94 -19.07 -0.31
C GLU A 184 6.75 -18.12 -0.43
N TYR A 185 6.74 -17.03 0.31
CA TYR A 185 5.65 -16.05 0.23
C TYR A 185 5.59 -15.33 -1.14
N GLN A 186 6.71 -15.14 -1.84
CA GLN A 186 6.74 -14.55 -3.18
C GLN A 186 6.13 -15.50 -4.21
N ARG A 187 6.45 -16.79 -4.08
CA ARG A 187 5.87 -17.85 -4.90
C ARG A 187 4.35 -17.94 -4.70
N LEU A 188 3.92 -18.02 -3.44
CA LEU A 188 2.49 -18.05 -3.10
C LEU A 188 1.74 -16.80 -3.58
N ALA A 189 2.36 -15.62 -3.51
CA ALA A 189 1.78 -14.38 -4.00
C ALA A 189 1.59 -14.41 -5.53
N ALA A 190 2.59 -14.87 -6.28
CA ALA A 190 2.50 -14.98 -7.73
C ALA A 190 1.48 -16.04 -8.17
N GLU A 191 1.43 -17.19 -7.49
CA GLU A 191 0.45 -18.24 -7.73
C GLU A 191 -0.98 -17.78 -7.40
N GLY A 192 -1.18 -17.13 -6.24
CA GLY A 192 -2.49 -16.59 -5.85
C GLY A 192 -3.01 -15.56 -6.86
N PHE A 193 -2.14 -14.70 -7.36
CA PHE A 193 -2.48 -13.79 -8.47
C PHE A 193 -2.85 -14.57 -9.73
N TRP A 194 -2.01 -15.52 -10.14
CA TRP A 194 -2.19 -16.25 -11.40
C TRP A 194 -3.51 -17.03 -11.44
N HIS A 195 -3.82 -17.77 -10.39
CA HIS A 195 -5.09 -18.50 -10.26
C HIS A 195 -6.30 -17.57 -10.22
N GLY A 196 -6.17 -16.41 -9.58
CA GLY A 196 -7.23 -15.41 -9.53
C GLY A 196 -7.40 -14.58 -10.80
N GLY A 197 -6.44 -14.63 -11.73
CA GLY A 197 -6.46 -13.96 -13.03
C GLY A 197 -6.15 -12.48 -13.03
N SER A 198 -6.64 -11.71 -12.07
CA SER A 198 -6.32 -10.30 -11.81
C SER A 198 -6.50 -9.99 -10.33
N GLY A 199 -5.78 -9.01 -9.83
CA GLY A 199 -5.90 -8.57 -8.44
C GLY A 199 -4.65 -7.93 -7.88
N VAL A 200 -4.66 -7.73 -6.57
CA VAL A 200 -3.62 -7.01 -5.85
C VAL A 200 -2.85 -7.94 -4.93
N VAL A 201 -1.53 -7.78 -4.93
CA VAL A 201 -0.61 -8.40 -3.98
C VAL A 201 -0.07 -7.32 -3.04
N VAL A 202 -0.26 -7.53 -1.74
CA VAL A 202 0.19 -6.61 -0.69
C VAL A 202 1.40 -7.22 0.01
N LEU A 203 2.56 -6.58 -0.12
CA LEU A 203 3.82 -7.01 0.47
C LEU A 203 4.61 -5.83 1.03
N PRO A 204 5.33 -5.99 2.14
CA PRO A 204 6.20 -4.96 2.70
C PRO A 204 7.15 -4.34 1.69
N CYS A 205 7.56 -3.11 1.94
CA CYS A 205 8.72 -2.55 1.25
C CYS A 205 9.96 -3.42 1.53
N GLY A 206 10.75 -3.69 0.48
CA GLY A 206 11.92 -4.57 0.61
C GLY A 206 11.61 -6.08 0.58
N ALA A 207 10.35 -6.50 0.60
CA ALA A 207 9.96 -7.91 0.48
C ALA A 207 10.10 -8.47 -0.94
N GLY A 208 10.55 -7.67 -1.91
CA GLY A 208 10.79 -8.10 -3.28
C GLY A 208 9.51 -8.19 -4.14
N LYS A 209 8.66 -7.16 -4.09
CA LYS A 209 7.48 -7.02 -4.98
C LYS A 209 7.82 -7.20 -6.45
N THR A 210 8.97 -6.65 -6.89
CA THR A 210 9.50 -6.82 -8.25
C THR A 210 9.67 -8.29 -8.63
N MET A 211 10.09 -9.13 -7.69
CA MET A 211 10.25 -10.57 -7.93
C MET A 211 8.92 -11.29 -8.09
N VAL A 212 7.88 -10.85 -7.37
CA VAL A 212 6.51 -11.35 -7.58
C VAL A 212 6.01 -10.96 -8.97
N GLY A 213 6.29 -9.73 -9.41
CA GLY A 213 6.00 -9.29 -10.77
C GLY A 213 6.73 -10.12 -11.84
N ALA A 214 8.04 -10.37 -11.65
CA ALA A 214 8.83 -11.23 -12.55
C ALA A 214 8.28 -12.67 -12.60
N ALA A 215 7.87 -13.23 -11.46
CA ALA A 215 7.24 -14.54 -11.40
C ALA A 215 5.87 -14.55 -12.14
N ALA A 216 5.07 -13.50 -11.98
CA ALA A 216 3.81 -13.35 -12.72
C ALA A 216 4.06 -13.25 -14.24
N MET A 217 5.11 -12.56 -14.68
CA MET A 217 5.53 -12.51 -16.09
C MET A 217 5.95 -13.89 -16.61
N ALA A 218 6.69 -14.65 -15.79
CA ALA A 218 7.08 -16.03 -16.12
C ALA A 218 5.87 -16.99 -16.22
N HIS A 219 4.81 -16.74 -15.47
CA HIS A 219 3.53 -17.45 -15.65
C HIS A 219 2.80 -17.01 -16.93
N ALA A 220 2.79 -15.71 -17.22
CA ALA A 220 2.05 -15.14 -18.35
C ALA A 220 2.66 -15.51 -19.70
N GLN A 221 3.98 -15.68 -19.81
CA GLN A 221 4.70 -15.97 -21.07
C GLN A 221 4.28 -15.04 -22.20
N ALA A 222 4.06 -13.75 -21.90
CA ALA A 222 3.50 -12.79 -22.81
C ALA A 222 4.13 -11.40 -22.62
N THR A 223 3.95 -10.56 -23.64
CA THR A 223 4.34 -9.15 -23.56
C THR A 223 3.73 -8.47 -22.35
N THR A 224 4.54 -7.66 -21.67
CA THR A 224 4.16 -7.07 -20.38
C THR A 224 4.40 -5.56 -20.35
N LEU A 225 3.37 -4.82 -19.92
CA LEU A 225 3.46 -3.40 -19.60
C LEU A 225 3.59 -3.23 -18.07
N ILE A 226 4.65 -2.57 -17.62
CA ILE A 226 4.90 -2.29 -16.19
C ILE A 226 4.77 -0.79 -15.96
N LEU A 227 3.85 -0.39 -15.11
CA LEU A 227 3.62 1.01 -14.76
C LEU A 227 4.22 1.31 -13.38
N VAL A 228 5.09 2.30 -13.32
CA VAL A 228 5.85 2.65 -12.12
C VAL A 228 5.71 4.13 -11.77
N THR A 229 6.04 4.50 -10.55
CA THR A 229 5.87 5.87 -10.05
C THR A 229 6.83 6.89 -10.67
N ASN A 230 8.07 6.49 -10.94
CA ASN A 230 9.12 7.39 -11.44
C ASN A 230 10.24 6.64 -12.17
N THR A 231 11.18 7.37 -12.74
CA THR A 231 12.30 6.82 -13.53
C THR A 231 13.30 6.01 -12.70
N VAL A 232 13.42 6.28 -11.39
CA VAL A 232 14.28 5.47 -10.50
C VAL A 232 13.68 4.08 -10.33
N ALA A 233 12.37 4.01 -10.07
CA ALA A 233 11.66 2.73 -10.01
C ALA A 233 11.75 1.99 -11.36
N ALA A 234 11.68 2.70 -12.49
CA ALA A 234 11.84 2.09 -13.81
C ALA A 234 13.23 1.42 -13.99
N ARG A 235 14.29 2.09 -13.55
CA ARG A 235 15.66 1.53 -13.58
C ARG A 235 15.78 0.32 -12.65
N GLN A 236 15.25 0.39 -11.43
CA GLN A 236 15.27 -0.74 -10.49
C GLN A 236 14.55 -1.96 -11.06
N TRP A 237 13.38 -1.78 -11.67
CA TRP A 237 12.68 -2.85 -12.36
C TRP A 237 13.51 -3.46 -13.48
N ARG A 238 14.10 -2.61 -14.35
CA ARG A 238 14.97 -3.06 -15.44
C ARG A 238 16.16 -3.88 -14.93
N ASP A 239 16.90 -3.35 -13.95
CA ASP A 239 18.08 -3.99 -13.40
C ASP A 239 17.74 -5.35 -12.75
N GLU A 240 16.65 -5.43 -12.01
CA GLU A 240 16.20 -6.69 -11.41
C GLU A 240 15.72 -7.70 -12.48
N LEU A 241 15.01 -7.26 -13.50
CA LEU A 241 14.58 -8.15 -14.59
C LEU A 241 15.77 -8.70 -15.36
N LEU A 242 16.75 -7.88 -15.72
CA LEU A 242 17.98 -8.31 -16.39
C LEU A 242 18.79 -9.31 -15.55
N LYS A 243 18.82 -9.13 -14.24
CA LYS A 243 19.56 -9.98 -13.31
C LYS A 243 18.86 -11.31 -13.00
N ARG A 244 17.52 -11.31 -12.98
CA ARG A 244 16.70 -12.39 -12.40
C ARG A 244 15.85 -13.15 -13.40
N THR A 245 15.84 -12.73 -14.65
CA THR A 245 15.06 -13.38 -15.71
C THR A 245 15.90 -13.68 -16.94
N SER A 246 15.33 -14.41 -17.89
CA SER A 246 15.94 -14.68 -19.20
C SER A 246 15.96 -13.48 -20.13
N LEU A 247 15.39 -12.35 -19.75
CA LEU A 247 15.29 -11.15 -20.58
C LEU A 247 16.65 -10.48 -20.78
N ASN A 248 16.88 -9.95 -21.97
CA ASN A 248 18.04 -9.14 -22.32
C ASN A 248 17.68 -7.65 -22.50
N GLU A 249 18.68 -6.81 -22.69
CA GLU A 249 18.50 -5.35 -22.81
C GLU A 249 17.61 -4.93 -23.98
N ASP A 250 17.62 -5.68 -25.09
CA ASP A 250 16.83 -5.38 -26.28
C ASP A 250 15.34 -5.71 -26.11
N GLU A 251 14.98 -6.49 -25.12
CA GLU A 251 13.61 -6.91 -24.83
C GLU A 251 12.90 -5.99 -23.82
N ILE A 252 13.67 -5.13 -23.12
CA ILE A 252 13.14 -4.22 -22.09
C ILE A 252 13.23 -2.77 -22.57
N GLY A 253 12.08 -2.12 -22.77
CA GLY A 253 11.96 -0.71 -23.14
C GLY A 253 11.64 0.19 -21.95
N GLU A 254 12.15 1.42 -21.97
CA GLU A 254 11.77 2.48 -21.04
C GLU A 254 10.87 3.50 -21.75
N TYR A 255 9.67 3.76 -21.16
CA TYR A 255 8.73 4.76 -21.64
C TYR A 255 8.53 5.84 -20.56
N SER A 256 9.34 6.89 -20.64
CA SER A 256 9.41 7.98 -19.66
C SER A 256 9.40 9.35 -20.34
N GLY A 257 9.62 10.42 -19.59
CA GLY A 257 9.79 11.78 -20.14
C GLY A 257 10.92 11.87 -21.16
N ALA A 258 12.02 11.16 -20.92
CA ALA A 258 13.24 11.19 -21.71
C ALA A 258 13.29 10.14 -22.83
N LYS A 259 12.68 8.98 -22.64
CA LYS A 259 12.72 7.85 -23.57
C LYS A 259 11.32 7.42 -23.97
N LYS A 260 11.17 6.89 -25.18
CA LYS A 260 9.89 6.40 -25.75
C LYS A 260 10.08 5.05 -26.44
N GLU A 261 10.72 4.12 -25.75
CA GLU A 261 11.01 2.79 -26.27
C GLU A 261 9.87 1.83 -25.92
N ILE A 262 9.24 1.24 -26.94
CA ILE A 262 8.24 0.18 -26.78
C ILE A 262 8.91 -1.13 -27.20
N ARG A 263 8.94 -2.09 -26.27
CA ARG A 263 9.55 -3.42 -26.38
C ARG A 263 8.58 -4.47 -25.85
N PRO A 264 8.83 -5.77 -26.04
CA PRO A 264 7.99 -6.82 -25.46
C PRO A 264 7.73 -6.68 -23.96
N VAL A 265 8.70 -6.18 -23.20
CA VAL A 265 8.54 -5.72 -21.83
C VAL A 265 8.79 -4.22 -21.81
N THR A 266 7.79 -3.43 -21.48
CA THR A 266 7.89 -1.96 -21.47
C THR A 266 7.59 -1.44 -20.08
N ILE A 267 8.51 -0.62 -19.54
CA ILE A 267 8.38 0.01 -18.23
C ILE A 267 8.06 1.49 -18.43
N ALA A 268 6.85 1.91 -18.06
CA ALA A 268 6.36 3.27 -18.23
C ALA A 268 6.12 3.97 -16.88
N THR A 269 6.40 5.27 -16.81
CA THR A 269 6.12 6.04 -15.58
C THR A 269 4.69 6.59 -15.57
N TYR A 270 4.02 6.62 -14.40
CA TYR A 270 2.71 7.25 -14.26
C TYR A 270 2.72 8.71 -14.73
N GLN A 271 3.81 9.42 -14.49
CA GLN A 271 3.95 10.80 -14.90
C GLN A 271 3.81 10.98 -16.42
N VAL A 272 4.49 10.14 -17.23
CA VAL A 272 4.39 10.25 -18.68
C VAL A 272 2.99 9.92 -19.18
N MET A 273 2.35 8.91 -18.58
CA MET A 273 0.99 8.47 -18.93
C MET A 273 -0.06 9.57 -18.65
N THR A 274 0.18 10.42 -17.65
CA THR A 274 -0.73 11.50 -17.26
C THR A 274 -0.38 12.87 -17.90
N THR A 275 0.67 12.92 -18.70
CA THR A 275 1.06 14.15 -19.41
C THR A 275 0.02 14.54 -20.46
N ARG A 276 -0.46 15.79 -20.38
CA ARG A 276 -1.40 16.35 -21.36
C ARG A 276 -0.69 17.14 -22.44
N LYS A 277 -1.07 16.91 -23.70
CA LYS A 277 -0.74 17.76 -24.85
C LYS A 277 -2.05 18.25 -25.46
N LYS A 278 -2.22 19.56 -25.57
CA LYS A 278 -3.46 20.20 -26.08
C LYS A 278 -4.74 19.69 -25.40
N GLY A 279 -4.68 19.48 -24.09
CA GLY A 279 -5.83 19.01 -23.29
C GLY A 279 -6.08 17.48 -23.30
N VAL A 280 -5.41 16.71 -24.15
CA VAL A 280 -5.55 15.26 -24.28
C VAL A 280 -4.37 14.54 -23.61
N TYR A 281 -4.60 13.38 -23.03
CA TYR A 281 -3.55 12.52 -22.50
C TYR A 281 -2.81 11.83 -23.66
N ALA A 282 -1.66 12.37 -24.00
CA ALA A 282 -0.94 12.04 -25.24
C ALA A 282 -0.30 10.64 -25.25
N HIS A 283 -0.26 9.94 -24.13
CA HIS A 283 0.48 8.68 -23.99
C HIS A 283 -0.37 7.50 -23.48
N LEU A 284 -1.69 7.68 -23.34
CA LEU A 284 -2.57 6.58 -22.97
C LEU A 284 -2.68 5.52 -24.07
N ASP A 285 -2.45 5.91 -25.33
CA ASP A 285 -2.37 4.98 -26.47
C ASP A 285 -1.32 3.86 -26.28
N LEU A 286 -0.39 4.01 -25.32
CA LEU A 286 0.56 2.97 -24.96
C LEU A 286 -0.14 1.66 -24.57
N PHE A 287 -1.32 1.73 -23.95
CA PHE A 287 -2.10 0.56 -23.57
C PHE A 287 -2.54 -0.27 -24.78
N ASP A 288 -2.73 0.38 -25.93
CA ASP A 288 -3.17 -0.26 -27.19
C ASP A 288 -2.04 -0.38 -28.22
N SER A 289 -0.86 0.17 -27.93
CA SER A 289 0.28 0.19 -28.87
C SER A 289 0.91 -1.19 -29.08
N HIS A 290 0.60 -2.14 -28.22
CA HIS A 290 1.08 -3.50 -28.25
C HIS A 290 0.01 -4.44 -27.69
N ASP A 291 0.02 -5.70 -28.11
CA ASP A 291 -0.92 -6.70 -27.60
C ASP A 291 -0.45 -7.27 -26.25
N TRP A 292 -0.60 -6.46 -25.19
CA TRP A 292 -0.15 -6.79 -23.85
C TRP A 292 -0.93 -7.97 -23.25
N GLY A 293 -0.22 -9.02 -22.82
CA GLY A 293 -0.82 -10.12 -22.07
C GLY A 293 -0.94 -9.86 -20.58
N LEU A 294 -0.03 -9.03 -20.01
CA LEU A 294 -0.01 -8.68 -18.60
C LEU A 294 0.26 -7.18 -18.43
N ILE A 295 -0.45 -6.55 -17.51
CA ILE A 295 -0.18 -5.18 -17.07
C ILE A 295 0.09 -5.20 -15.57
N ILE A 296 1.25 -4.69 -15.16
CA ILE A 296 1.67 -4.59 -13.76
C ILE A 296 1.60 -3.13 -13.33
N TYR A 297 0.93 -2.86 -12.23
CA TYR A 297 0.81 -1.55 -11.60
C TYR A 297 1.63 -1.56 -10.31
N ASP A 298 2.83 -1.02 -10.35
CA ASP A 298 3.66 -0.89 -9.14
C ASP A 298 3.19 0.28 -8.29
N GLU A 299 3.15 0.09 -6.98
CA GLU A 299 2.53 1.01 -6.02
C GLU A 299 1.10 1.44 -6.44
N VAL A 300 0.25 0.44 -6.69
CA VAL A 300 -1.10 0.61 -7.28
C VAL A 300 -1.99 1.58 -6.49
N HIS A 301 -1.72 1.79 -5.20
CA HIS A 301 -2.42 2.77 -4.37
C HIS A 301 -2.18 4.23 -4.84
N LEU A 302 -1.09 4.50 -5.58
CA LEU A 302 -0.78 5.81 -6.16
C LEU A 302 -1.32 5.99 -7.58
N LEU A 303 -2.11 5.04 -8.09
CA LEU A 303 -2.59 5.03 -9.46
C LEU A 303 -3.42 6.30 -9.76
N PRO A 304 -3.00 7.13 -10.75
CA PRO A 304 -3.71 8.36 -11.08
C PRO A 304 -5.09 8.11 -11.71
N ALA A 305 -6.06 9.00 -11.42
CA ALA A 305 -7.42 8.90 -11.93
C ALA A 305 -7.56 8.72 -13.46
N PRO A 306 -6.73 9.35 -14.34
CA PRO A 306 -6.78 9.09 -15.77
C PRO A 306 -6.46 7.64 -16.15
N ILE A 307 -5.49 7.03 -15.45
CA ILE A 307 -5.10 5.63 -15.70
C ILE A 307 -6.21 4.69 -15.19
N PHE A 308 -6.85 5.00 -14.06
CA PHE A 308 -8.03 4.25 -13.62
C PHE A 308 -9.14 4.22 -14.66
N ARG A 309 -9.47 5.37 -15.26
CA ARG A 309 -10.49 5.43 -16.32
C ARG A 309 -10.12 4.53 -17.50
N PHE A 310 -8.87 4.60 -17.95
CA PHE A 310 -8.43 3.76 -19.06
C PHE A 310 -8.39 2.28 -18.69
N THR A 311 -8.02 1.95 -17.45
CA THR A 311 -8.05 0.58 -16.94
C THR A 311 -9.47 -0.03 -16.99
N ALA A 312 -10.51 0.80 -16.88
CA ALA A 312 -11.89 0.33 -17.03
C ALA A 312 -12.18 -0.20 -18.45
N ASP A 313 -11.53 0.33 -19.46
CA ASP A 313 -11.73 -0.06 -20.87
C ASP A 313 -10.94 -1.33 -21.24
N ILE A 314 -9.81 -1.58 -20.58
CA ILE A 314 -8.89 -2.71 -20.88
C ILE A 314 -9.09 -3.92 -19.97
N GLN A 315 -10.29 -4.18 -19.51
CA GLN A 315 -10.58 -5.26 -18.54
C GLN A 315 -10.32 -6.68 -19.08
N SER A 316 -10.18 -6.85 -20.39
CA SER A 316 -9.77 -8.12 -21.01
C SER A 316 -8.29 -8.48 -20.77
N ARG A 317 -7.47 -7.56 -20.32
CA ARG A 317 -6.04 -7.80 -19.99
C ARG A 317 -5.88 -8.26 -18.55
N ARG A 318 -4.90 -9.17 -18.28
CA ARG A 318 -4.53 -9.52 -16.90
C ARG A 318 -3.88 -8.31 -16.22
N ARG A 319 -4.26 -8.05 -14.98
CA ARG A 319 -3.82 -6.86 -14.23
C ARG A 319 -3.33 -7.27 -12.84
N LEU A 320 -2.05 -6.99 -12.57
CA LEU A 320 -1.42 -7.20 -11.28
C LEU A 320 -1.14 -5.86 -10.61
N GLY A 321 -1.78 -5.58 -9.50
CA GLY A 321 -1.41 -4.47 -8.62
C GLY A 321 -0.41 -4.92 -7.56
N LEU A 322 0.69 -4.20 -7.41
CA LEU A 322 1.69 -4.41 -6.35
C LEU A 322 1.68 -3.21 -5.41
N THR A 323 1.68 -3.44 -4.11
CA THR A 323 1.71 -2.35 -3.13
C THR A 323 2.23 -2.82 -1.78
N ALA A 324 2.69 -1.89 -0.96
CA ALA A 324 2.98 -2.15 0.45
C ALA A 324 1.74 -1.93 1.33
N THR A 325 0.78 -1.15 0.85
CA THR A 325 -0.51 -0.88 1.53
C THR A 325 -1.60 -0.69 0.49
N LEU A 326 -2.79 -1.24 0.75
CA LEU A 326 -3.95 -1.07 -0.13
C LEU A 326 -4.76 0.18 0.22
N VAL A 327 -4.46 0.84 1.33
CA VAL A 327 -5.14 2.06 1.76
C VAL A 327 -4.79 3.22 0.83
N ARG A 328 -5.79 3.93 0.34
CA ARG A 328 -5.66 5.15 -0.45
C ARG A 328 -6.07 6.36 0.39
N GLU A 329 -5.34 7.46 0.25
CA GLU A 329 -5.65 8.71 0.97
C GLU A 329 -6.93 9.40 0.46
N ASP A 330 -7.35 9.07 -0.78
CA ASP A 330 -8.56 9.59 -1.41
C ASP A 330 -9.81 8.71 -1.16
N GLY A 331 -9.69 7.62 -0.42
CA GLY A 331 -10.79 6.69 -0.12
C GLY A 331 -11.30 5.91 -1.33
N MET A 332 -10.50 5.80 -2.40
CA MET A 332 -10.88 5.15 -3.66
C MET A 332 -10.41 3.68 -3.73
N GLU A 333 -10.30 2.98 -2.60
CA GLU A 333 -9.92 1.56 -2.56
C GLU A 333 -10.87 0.69 -3.37
N GLY A 334 -12.15 1.05 -3.41
CA GLY A 334 -13.16 0.38 -4.23
C GLY A 334 -12.87 0.40 -5.73
N GLU A 335 -12.21 1.45 -6.23
CA GLU A 335 -11.78 1.51 -7.63
C GLU A 335 -10.67 0.50 -7.92
N VAL A 336 -9.73 0.31 -6.99
CA VAL A 336 -8.69 -0.73 -7.11
C VAL A 336 -9.34 -2.11 -7.12
N PHE A 337 -10.26 -2.38 -6.18
CA PHE A 337 -10.98 -3.65 -6.10
C PHE A 337 -11.73 -3.96 -7.39
N SER A 338 -12.47 -2.99 -7.95
CA SER A 338 -13.31 -3.22 -9.13
C SER A 338 -12.53 -3.31 -10.44
N LEU A 339 -11.47 -2.52 -10.61
CA LEU A 339 -10.77 -2.37 -11.89
C LEU A 339 -9.47 -3.19 -11.99
N ILE A 340 -8.69 -3.24 -10.92
CA ILE A 340 -7.49 -4.08 -10.87
C ILE A 340 -7.90 -5.50 -10.44
N GLY A 341 -8.65 -5.61 -9.38
CA GLY A 341 -9.18 -6.84 -8.83
C GLY A 341 -9.03 -6.91 -7.31
N PRO A 342 -9.59 -7.95 -6.69
CA PRO A 342 -9.52 -8.12 -5.25
C PRO A 342 -8.09 -8.39 -4.76
N LYS A 343 -7.88 -8.25 -3.47
CA LYS A 343 -6.64 -8.64 -2.80
C LYS A 343 -6.45 -10.16 -2.92
N ARG A 344 -5.42 -10.59 -3.63
CA ARG A 344 -5.09 -12.01 -3.88
C ARG A 344 -4.11 -12.58 -2.88
N PHE A 345 -3.27 -11.72 -2.33
CA PHE A 345 -2.28 -12.12 -1.34
C PHE A 345 -1.92 -10.94 -0.45
N ASP A 346 -1.72 -11.22 0.81
CA ASP A 346 -1.31 -10.27 1.83
C ASP A 346 -0.53 -11.00 2.91
N VAL A 347 0.60 -10.45 3.31
CA VAL A 347 1.36 -10.98 4.43
C VAL A 347 1.83 -9.84 5.34
N PRO A 348 1.52 -9.89 6.64
CA PRO A 348 1.95 -8.87 7.59
C PRO A 348 3.48 -8.77 7.67
N TRP A 349 3.99 -7.57 7.85
CA TRP A 349 5.43 -7.32 7.95
C TRP A 349 6.09 -8.12 9.07
N LYS A 350 5.40 -8.28 10.21
CA LYS A 350 5.89 -9.07 11.34
C LYS A 350 6.11 -10.56 11.01
N GLU A 351 5.36 -11.11 10.08
CA GLU A 351 5.57 -12.49 9.65
C GLU A 351 6.83 -12.62 8.77
N ILE A 352 7.06 -11.65 7.90
CA ILE A 352 8.27 -11.57 7.07
C ILE A 352 9.50 -11.26 7.93
N GLU A 353 9.36 -10.43 8.96
CA GLU A 353 10.37 -10.18 9.98
C GLU A 353 10.74 -11.46 10.74
N ALA A 354 9.72 -12.22 11.20
CA ALA A 354 9.95 -13.48 11.90
C ALA A 354 10.68 -14.53 11.06
N GLN A 355 10.54 -14.46 9.73
CA GLN A 355 11.28 -15.29 8.78
C GLN A 355 12.70 -14.76 8.45
N GLY A 356 13.10 -13.62 9.02
CA GLY A 356 14.42 -13.01 8.83
C GLY A 356 14.61 -12.28 7.49
N TYR A 357 13.55 -12.02 6.75
CA TYR A 357 13.61 -11.35 5.45
C TYR A 357 13.58 -9.82 5.52
N ILE A 358 13.11 -9.27 6.62
CA ILE A 358 13.23 -7.86 6.97
C ILE A 358 13.80 -7.74 8.39
N ALA A 359 14.49 -6.63 8.68
CA ALA A 359 15.08 -6.42 9.99
C ALA A 359 14.00 -6.14 11.04
N PRO A 360 14.14 -6.63 12.28
CA PRO A 360 13.24 -6.25 13.36
C PRO A 360 13.32 -4.73 13.61
N ALA A 361 12.16 -4.11 13.87
CA ALA A 361 12.06 -2.69 14.18
C ALA A 361 11.48 -2.46 15.57
N ASP A 362 12.14 -1.55 16.30
CA ASP A 362 11.65 -0.95 17.54
C ASP A 362 11.11 0.45 17.19
N CYS A 363 9.79 0.62 17.25
CA CYS A 363 9.12 1.89 16.96
C CYS A 363 8.87 2.66 18.27
N VAL A 364 9.36 3.89 18.36
CA VAL A 364 9.27 4.72 19.56
C VAL A 364 8.64 6.08 19.21
N GLU A 365 7.54 6.42 19.87
CA GLU A 365 6.98 7.76 19.84
C GLU A 365 7.53 8.56 21.02
N VAL A 366 8.25 9.64 20.72
CA VAL A 366 8.75 10.58 21.74
C VAL A 366 7.80 11.76 21.83
N ARG A 367 7.05 11.85 22.92
CA ARG A 367 6.11 12.94 23.19
C ARG A 367 6.80 14.15 23.77
N VAL A 368 6.60 15.28 23.11
CA VAL A 368 7.17 16.58 23.49
C VAL A 368 6.06 17.48 24.02
N THR A 369 6.22 17.99 25.22
CA THR A 369 5.34 19.00 25.76
C THR A 369 5.82 20.38 25.31
N LEU A 370 4.96 21.14 24.65
CA LEU A 370 5.28 22.51 24.22
C LEU A 370 5.49 23.45 25.41
N THR A 371 6.45 24.33 25.31
CA THR A 371 6.59 25.46 26.27
C THR A 371 5.38 26.37 26.18
N ASP A 372 5.14 27.20 27.22
CA ASP A 372 4.02 28.15 27.23
C ASP A 372 4.04 29.09 26.01
N HIS A 373 5.23 29.51 25.59
CA HIS A 373 5.43 30.35 24.42
C HIS A 373 5.07 29.61 23.12
N GLU A 374 5.56 28.38 22.91
CA GLU A 374 5.24 27.55 21.75
C GLU A 374 3.74 27.22 21.72
N ARG A 375 3.14 26.96 22.90
CA ARG A 375 1.69 26.70 23.01
C ARG A 375 0.87 27.93 22.63
N LEU A 376 1.30 29.12 22.99
CA LEU A 376 0.65 30.36 22.59
C LEU A 376 0.71 30.56 21.07
N ILE A 377 1.89 30.35 20.46
CA ILE A 377 2.06 30.42 19.00
C ILE A 377 1.12 29.40 18.31
N TYR A 378 1.08 28.16 18.79
CA TYR A 378 0.20 27.14 18.25
C TYR A 378 -1.30 27.51 18.38
N ALA A 379 -1.71 28.01 19.55
CA ALA A 379 -3.10 28.37 19.83
C ALA A 379 -3.60 29.52 18.94
N THR A 380 -2.71 30.49 18.66
CA THR A 380 -3.04 31.69 17.85
C THR A 380 -2.80 31.50 16.35
N ALA A 381 -2.17 30.40 15.94
CA ALA A 381 -1.94 30.08 14.53
C ALA A 381 -3.25 29.82 13.77
N GLU A 382 -3.32 30.26 12.51
CA GLU A 382 -4.41 29.92 11.62
C GLU A 382 -4.42 28.41 11.31
N GLN A 383 -5.57 27.87 10.93
CA GLN A 383 -5.75 26.43 10.77
C GLN A 383 -4.74 25.78 9.84
N GLU A 384 -4.36 26.47 8.75
CA GLU A 384 -3.39 25.99 7.75
C GLU A 384 -1.96 25.97 8.29
N GLU A 385 -1.62 26.86 9.23
CA GLU A 385 -0.29 27.00 9.85
C GLU A 385 -0.14 26.20 11.15
N LYS A 386 -1.22 25.69 11.74
CA LYS A 386 -1.19 24.97 13.02
C LYS A 386 -0.18 23.83 13.04
N TYR A 387 -0.17 23.01 11.99
CA TYR A 387 0.76 21.90 11.94
C TYR A 387 2.21 22.37 11.89
N ARG A 388 2.51 23.39 11.09
CA ARG A 388 3.85 23.98 11.04
C ARG A 388 4.26 24.52 12.41
N ALA A 389 3.38 25.26 13.08
CA ALA A 389 3.64 25.86 14.38
C ALA A 389 4.04 24.83 15.45
N CYS A 390 3.38 23.65 15.49
CA CYS A 390 3.75 22.60 16.45
C CYS A 390 4.87 21.67 15.95
N ALA A 391 5.03 21.50 14.66
CA ALA A 391 6.04 20.61 14.09
C ALA A 391 7.44 21.21 14.11
N THR A 392 7.60 22.56 14.02
CA THR A 392 8.89 23.25 13.88
C THR A 392 9.37 23.90 15.18
N THR A 393 8.93 23.42 16.33
CA THR A 393 9.29 23.99 17.64
C THR A 393 10.74 23.73 18.02
N ALA A 394 11.33 24.65 18.79
CA ALA A 394 12.66 24.49 19.33
C ALA A 394 12.77 23.28 20.27
N THR A 395 11.70 22.99 21.01
CA THR A 395 11.65 21.84 21.91
C THR A 395 11.78 20.52 21.12
N LYS A 396 11.07 20.35 19.97
CA LYS A 396 11.24 19.18 19.11
C LYS A 396 12.66 19.08 18.54
N LYS A 397 13.24 20.21 18.09
CA LYS A 397 14.62 20.26 17.59
C LYS A 397 15.61 19.75 18.64
N ASN A 398 15.49 20.19 19.89
CA ASN A 398 16.35 19.76 20.96
C ASN A 398 16.29 18.27 21.24
N VAL A 399 15.10 17.67 21.20
CA VAL A 399 14.91 16.21 21.34
C VAL A 399 15.59 15.45 20.20
N VAL A 400 15.45 15.92 18.95
CA VAL A 400 16.11 15.30 17.79
C VAL A 400 17.63 15.35 17.93
N ILE A 401 18.17 16.48 18.34
CA ILE A 401 19.61 16.65 18.58
C ILE A 401 20.10 15.72 19.70
N ALA A 402 19.34 15.58 20.78
CA ALA A 402 19.67 14.68 21.88
C ALA A 402 19.68 13.22 21.44
N LEU A 403 18.64 12.78 20.69
CA LEU A 403 18.58 11.44 20.09
C LEU A 403 19.75 11.17 19.14
N ALA A 404 20.07 12.11 18.25
CA ALA A 404 21.18 11.97 17.32
C ALA A 404 22.53 11.83 18.05
N LYS A 405 22.75 12.58 19.13
CA LYS A 405 23.93 12.47 19.97
C LYS A 405 23.99 11.15 20.75
N GLN A 406 22.86 10.66 21.25
CA GLN A 406 22.75 9.36 21.90
C GLN A 406 23.15 8.22 20.97
N HIS A 407 22.85 8.36 19.69
CA HIS A 407 23.15 7.40 18.64
C HIS A 407 24.36 7.78 17.75
N ALA A 408 25.31 8.53 18.28
CA ALA A 408 26.45 9.06 17.51
C ALA A 408 27.33 7.98 16.84
N GLN A 409 27.29 6.74 17.31
CA GLN A 409 28.02 5.61 16.73
C GLN A 409 27.21 4.85 15.69
N ASP A 410 25.89 5.05 15.65
CA ASP A 410 24.97 4.37 14.73
C ASP A 410 24.77 5.19 13.45
N GLN A 411 24.45 4.50 12.35
CA GLN A 411 24.02 5.16 11.11
C GLN A 411 22.62 5.73 11.33
N THR A 412 22.53 7.04 11.51
CA THR A 412 21.31 7.77 11.87
C THR A 412 20.82 8.61 10.71
N LEU A 413 19.56 8.42 10.32
CA LEU A 413 18.86 9.21 9.32
C LEU A 413 17.84 10.12 10.00
N ILE A 414 17.96 11.43 9.82
CA ILE A 414 16.98 12.40 10.33
C ILE A 414 16.11 12.88 9.20
N ILE A 415 14.79 12.78 9.37
CA ILE A 415 13.80 13.05 8.32
C ILE A 415 12.88 14.18 8.76
N GLY A 416 12.74 15.23 7.94
CA GLY A 416 11.81 16.32 8.21
C GLY A 416 11.14 16.88 6.96
N GLN A 417 9.99 17.52 7.16
CA GLN A 417 9.22 18.15 6.10
C GLN A 417 9.62 19.59 5.84
N TYR A 418 9.91 20.33 6.91
CA TYR A 418 10.17 21.78 6.85
C TYR A 418 11.66 22.06 6.68
N ILE A 419 12.02 22.67 5.55
CA ILE A 419 13.41 22.92 5.17
C ILE A 419 14.15 23.75 6.25
N SER A 420 13.54 24.83 6.76
CA SER A 420 14.15 25.65 7.83
C SER A 420 14.52 24.84 9.07
N GLN A 421 13.62 23.93 9.50
CA GLN A 421 13.85 23.08 10.68
C GLN A 421 15.02 22.12 10.45
N ILE A 422 15.05 21.44 9.30
CA ILE A 422 16.11 20.47 9.02
C ILE A 422 17.46 21.15 8.72
N ASP A 423 17.47 22.37 8.17
CA ASP A 423 18.68 23.18 8.01
C ASP A 423 19.29 23.52 9.39
N GLU A 424 18.47 23.97 10.35
CA GLU A 424 18.92 24.24 11.72
C GLU A 424 19.46 22.98 12.40
N ILE A 425 18.75 21.84 12.29
CA ILE A 425 19.19 20.56 12.87
C ILE A 425 20.54 20.13 12.27
N ALA A 426 20.69 20.22 10.96
CA ALA A 426 21.93 19.86 10.26
C ALA A 426 23.10 20.76 10.70
N ALA A 427 22.85 22.07 10.82
CA ALA A 427 23.85 23.05 11.29
C ALA A 427 24.27 22.80 12.75
N ASP A 428 23.31 22.59 13.66
CA ASP A 428 23.57 22.34 15.09
C ASP A 428 24.32 21.01 15.33
N LEU A 429 24.09 20.00 14.45
CA LEU A 429 24.81 18.71 14.51
C LEU A 429 26.12 18.70 13.70
N GLY A 430 26.35 19.69 12.82
CA GLY A 430 27.50 19.72 11.93
C GLY A 430 27.50 18.59 10.90
N VAL A 431 26.32 18.19 10.39
CA VAL A 431 26.14 17.06 9.48
C VAL A 431 25.57 17.50 8.12
N PRO A 432 25.84 16.76 7.04
CA PRO A 432 25.31 17.11 5.74
C PRO A 432 23.78 16.91 5.65
N ILE A 433 23.18 17.66 4.71
CA ILE A 433 21.75 17.63 4.44
C ILE A 433 21.49 17.41 2.95
N ILE A 434 20.47 16.60 2.63
CA ILE A 434 19.96 16.41 1.28
C ILE A 434 18.55 17.01 1.17
N LYS A 435 18.40 17.95 0.24
CA LYS A 435 17.14 18.63 -0.10
C LYS A 435 16.70 18.35 -1.52
N GLY A 436 15.53 18.88 -1.91
CA GLY A 436 15.00 18.73 -3.26
C GLY A 436 15.89 19.29 -4.35
N ASP A 437 16.60 20.38 -4.07
CA ASP A 437 17.52 21.08 -4.96
C ASP A 437 18.96 20.56 -4.93
N THR A 438 19.31 19.65 -4.02
CA THR A 438 20.65 19.05 -3.96
C THR A 438 20.96 18.30 -5.28
N PRO A 439 22.08 18.58 -5.95
CA PRO A 439 22.44 17.94 -7.22
C PRO A 439 22.52 16.40 -7.10
N ILE A 440 22.13 15.70 -8.15
CA ILE A 440 22.06 14.21 -8.16
C ILE A 440 23.43 13.61 -7.79
N LYS A 441 24.51 14.12 -8.36
CA LYS A 441 25.86 13.63 -8.09
C LYS A 441 26.24 13.76 -6.61
N GLU A 442 25.95 14.90 -6.01
CA GLU A 442 26.19 15.15 -4.59
C GLU A 442 25.36 14.23 -3.68
N ARG A 443 24.09 13.98 -4.05
CA ARG A 443 23.23 13.01 -3.34
C ARG A 443 23.84 11.62 -3.36
N GLU A 444 24.27 11.16 -4.53
CA GLU A 444 24.88 9.83 -4.71
C GLU A 444 26.16 9.70 -3.89
N GLU A 445 27.01 10.73 -3.84
CA GLU A 445 28.23 10.77 -3.03
C GLU A 445 27.91 10.70 -1.53
N LEU A 446 26.96 11.50 -1.05
CA LEU A 446 26.55 11.49 0.35
C LEU A 446 25.93 10.15 0.77
N PHE A 447 25.07 9.56 -0.09
CA PHE A 447 24.53 8.23 0.18
C PHE A 447 25.59 7.13 0.16
N ALA A 448 26.59 7.22 -0.74
CA ALA A 448 27.69 6.28 -0.75
C ALA A 448 28.50 6.34 0.54
N LYS A 449 28.85 7.53 1.04
CA LYS A 449 29.55 7.73 2.32
C LYS A 449 28.73 7.26 3.52
N PHE A 450 27.41 7.47 3.46
CA PHE A 450 26.52 6.98 4.53
C PHE A 450 26.47 5.43 4.52
N ARG A 451 26.35 4.78 3.34
CA ARG A 451 26.35 3.31 3.23
C ARG A 451 27.64 2.67 3.72
N THR A 452 28.80 3.28 3.45
CA THR A 452 30.09 2.77 3.92
C THR A 452 30.33 3.04 5.41
N GLY A 453 29.46 3.84 6.06
CA GLY A 453 29.62 4.25 7.47
C GLY A 453 30.70 5.32 7.69
N GLU A 454 31.25 5.89 6.63
CA GLU A 454 32.12 7.09 6.71
C GLU A 454 31.33 8.29 7.28
N LEU A 455 30.05 8.40 6.85
CA LEU A 455 29.09 9.36 7.39
C LEU A 455 28.12 8.65 8.33
N LYS A 456 28.11 9.04 9.61
CA LYS A 456 27.25 8.42 10.63
C LYS A 456 25.86 9.03 10.72
N CYS A 457 25.70 10.31 10.41
CA CYS A 457 24.43 11.00 10.48
C CYS A 457 24.16 11.78 9.19
N LEU A 458 22.95 11.69 8.69
CA LEU A 458 22.51 12.37 7.47
C LEU A 458 21.10 12.94 7.69
N VAL A 459 20.92 14.22 7.36
CA VAL A 459 19.61 14.88 7.39
C VAL A 459 19.01 14.87 5.98
N VAL A 460 17.74 14.53 5.85
CA VAL A 460 17.05 14.48 4.55
C VAL A 460 15.69 15.15 4.59
N SER A 461 15.39 15.91 3.56
CA SER A 461 14.04 16.46 3.36
C SER A 461 13.08 15.40 2.81
N LYS A 462 11.77 15.66 2.97
CA LYS A 462 10.71 14.84 2.38
C LYS A 462 10.93 14.54 0.89
N VAL A 463 11.31 15.52 0.11
CA VAL A 463 11.46 15.38 -1.35
C VAL A 463 12.57 14.39 -1.71
N ALA A 464 13.59 14.29 -0.88
CA ALA A 464 14.65 13.30 -1.08
C ALA A 464 14.19 11.85 -0.82
N ASN A 465 13.08 11.66 -0.09
CA ASN A 465 12.54 10.33 0.23
C ASN A 465 11.94 9.59 -0.96
N PHE A 466 11.36 10.30 -1.93
CA PHE A 466 10.61 9.66 -3.03
C PHE A 466 11.46 9.24 -4.22
N SER A 467 12.66 9.77 -4.36
CA SER A 467 13.42 9.67 -5.60
C SER A 467 14.61 8.72 -5.56
N ILE A 468 15.02 8.24 -4.38
CA ILE A 468 16.29 7.52 -4.21
C ILE A 468 16.13 6.38 -3.21
N ASP A 469 16.83 5.30 -3.45
CA ASP A 469 17.00 4.19 -2.53
C ASP A 469 17.78 4.68 -1.29
N LEU A 470 17.05 5.09 -0.23
CA LEU A 470 17.67 5.51 1.02
C LEU A 470 18.57 4.39 1.54
N PRO A 471 19.78 4.72 1.99
CA PRO A 471 20.69 3.71 2.50
C PRO A 471 20.16 3.08 3.79
N GLU A 472 20.66 1.92 4.09
CA GLU A 472 20.37 1.20 5.32
C GLU A 472 20.79 2.03 6.52
N ALA A 473 19.81 2.49 7.31
CA ALA A 473 20.03 3.20 8.56
C ALA A 473 19.72 2.28 9.74
N SER A 474 20.50 2.40 10.81
CA SER A 474 20.22 1.70 12.08
C SER A 474 19.19 2.45 12.89
N ILE A 475 19.23 3.76 12.80
CA ILE A 475 18.34 4.68 13.49
C ILE A 475 17.69 5.59 12.46
N ALA A 476 16.39 5.77 12.56
CA ALA A 476 15.68 6.83 11.84
C ALA A 476 14.94 7.71 12.85
N ILE A 477 15.06 9.03 12.69
CA ILE A 477 14.41 10.01 13.55
C ILE A 477 13.54 10.90 12.68
N GLN A 478 12.24 10.83 12.85
CA GLN A 478 11.28 11.68 12.16
C GLN A 478 10.91 12.87 13.04
N VAL A 479 11.35 14.07 12.65
CA VAL A 479 11.03 15.30 13.38
C VAL A 479 9.70 15.91 12.95
N SER A 480 9.35 15.80 11.69
CA SER A 480 8.07 16.22 11.12
C SER A 480 7.68 15.30 9.97
N GLY A 481 6.42 14.96 9.90
CA GLY A 481 5.85 14.08 8.86
C GLY A 481 4.88 14.82 7.97
N THR A 482 4.40 14.18 6.92
CA THR A 482 3.32 14.69 6.07
C THR A 482 1.97 14.44 6.73
N PHE A 483 1.19 15.45 6.92
CA PHE A 483 -0.24 15.51 7.28
C PHE A 483 -0.97 14.16 7.53
N GLY A 484 -0.31 13.22 8.25
CA GLY A 484 -0.90 11.92 8.58
C GLY A 484 -0.84 10.85 7.49
N SER A 485 -0.01 11.00 6.45
CA SER A 485 0.12 10.00 5.38
C SER A 485 0.68 8.67 5.91
N ARG A 486 -0.16 7.64 5.88
CA ARG A 486 0.20 6.26 6.23
C ARG A 486 1.23 5.67 5.27
N GLN A 487 1.14 6.04 4.01
CA GLN A 487 1.98 5.51 2.93
C GLN A 487 3.42 5.98 3.04
N GLU A 488 3.61 7.25 3.39
CA GLU A 488 4.96 7.78 3.59
C GLU A 488 5.66 7.15 4.78
N GLU A 489 4.93 6.93 5.88
CA GLU A 489 5.44 6.22 7.05
C GLU A 489 5.87 4.79 6.68
N ALA A 490 5.02 4.07 5.95
CA ALA A 490 5.33 2.73 5.45
C ALA A 490 6.58 2.69 4.58
N GLN A 491 6.71 3.63 3.66
CA GLN A 491 7.89 3.70 2.77
C GLN A 491 9.16 4.06 3.53
N ARG A 492 9.08 4.95 4.50
CA ARG A 492 10.21 5.34 5.35
C ARG A 492 10.71 4.17 6.17
N LEU A 493 9.80 3.52 6.88
CA LEU A 493 10.16 2.38 7.71
C LEU A 493 10.67 1.20 6.87
N GLY A 494 10.02 0.89 5.77
CA GLY A 494 10.42 -0.22 4.89
C GLY A 494 11.83 -0.07 4.31
N ARG A 495 12.37 1.15 4.26
CA ARG A 495 13.76 1.40 3.85
C ARG A 495 14.75 1.20 5.00
N VAL A 496 14.34 1.53 6.22
CA VAL A 496 15.11 1.31 7.45
C VAL A 496 15.15 -0.17 7.82
N LEU A 497 14.10 -0.92 7.49
CA LEU A 497 13.92 -2.35 7.81
C LEU A 497 14.67 -3.33 6.90
N ARG A 498 15.59 -2.90 6.08
CA ARG A 498 16.39 -3.84 5.29
C ARG A 498 17.28 -4.69 6.19
N PRO A 499 17.38 -6.01 5.92
CA PRO A 499 18.26 -6.88 6.69
C PRO A 499 19.69 -6.36 6.64
N LYS A 500 20.34 -6.28 7.80
CA LYS A 500 21.74 -5.89 7.92
C LYS A 500 22.64 -7.10 8.03
N ALA A 501 23.84 -6.99 7.51
CA ALA A 501 24.82 -8.07 7.58
C ALA A 501 25.17 -8.51 9.02
N ASP A 502 25.02 -7.60 10.00
CA ASP A 502 25.29 -7.84 11.41
C ASP A 502 24.06 -8.33 12.22
N GLY A 503 22.90 -8.50 11.57
CA GLY A 503 21.68 -8.97 12.19
C GLY A 503 21.04 -8.01 13.20
N ARG A 504 21.56 -6.77 13.35
CA ARG A 504 20.99 -5.76 14.25
C ARG A 504 19.67 -5.23 13.71
N GLY A 505 18.68 -5.07 14.61
CA GLY A 505 17.42 -4.41 14.32
C GLY A 505 17.57 -2.92 14.02
N ALA A 506 16.51 -2.33 13.51
CA ALA A 506 16.40 -0.89 13.30
C ALA A 506 15.54 -0.25 14.39
N ARG A 507 15.81 1.00 14.72
CA ARG A 507 14.96 1.79 15.62
C ARG A 507 14.44 3.03 14.90
N PHE A 508 13.14 3.23 15.02
CA PHE A 508 12.43 4.34 14.39
C PHE A 508 11.82 5.24 15.47
N TYR A 509 12.29 6.48 15.56
CA TYR A 509 11.75 7.48 16.45
C TYR A 509 10.82 8.43 15.70
N SER A 510 9.61 8.63 16.23
CA SER A 510 8.67 9.67 15.79
C SER A 510 8.56 10.72 16.89
N VAL A 511 9.02 11.94 16.65
CA VAL A 511 8.96 13.03 17.65
C VAL A 511 7.66 13.80 17.45
N VAL A 512 6.79 13.82 18.46
CA VAL A 512 5.40 14.26 18.35
C VAL A 512 5.08 15.30 19.42
N ALA A 513 4.53 16.45 19.02
CA ALA A 513 4.08 17.48 19.96
C ALA A 513 2.73 17.06 20.58
N ARG A 514 2.74 16.90 21.93
CA ARG A 514 1.57 16.47 22.72
C ARG A 514 0.45 17.51 22.64
N ASP A 515 -0.80 17.05 22.66
CA ASP A 515 -2.01 17.87 22.68
C ASP A 515 -2.12 18.87 21.52
N THR A 516 -1.62 18.47 20.36
CA THR A 516 -1.67 19.25 19.12
C THR A 516 -2.12 18.40 17.94
N ILE A 517 -2.40 19.05 16.81
CA ILE A 517 -2.72 18.36 15.53
C ILE A 517 -1.59 17.42 15.07
N ASP A 518 -0.34 17.62 15.52
CA ASP A 518 0.77 16.71 15.23
C ASP A 518 0.54 15.31 15.84
N GLN A 519 -0.09 15.24 17.02
CA GLN A 519 -0.44 13.97 17.64
C GLN A 519 -1.53 13.25 16.85
N ASP A 520 -2.54 13.96 16.34
CA ASP A 520 -3.58 13.36 15.48
C ASP A 520 -2.98 12.83 14.17
N PHE A 521 -2.07 13.59 13.55
CA PHE A 521 -1.36 13.17 12.36
C PHE A 521 -0.41 12.00 12.63
N ALA A 522 0.26 11.97 13.77
CA ALA A 522 1.10 10.85 14.17
C ALA A 522 0.28 9.55 14.33
N GLN A 523 -0.86 9.61 15.00
CA GLN A 523 -1.77 8.47 15.13
C GLN A 523 -2.21 7.94 13.75
N ASN A 524 -2.52 8.81 12.81
CA ASN A 524 -2.88 8.41 11.45
C ASN A 524 -1.71 7.74 10.72
N ARG A 525 -0.49 8.27 10.83
CA ARG A 525 0.71 7.67 10.24
C ARG A 525 1.00 6.29 10.83
N GLN A 526 0.94 6.17 12.14
CA GLN A 526 1.27 4.95 12.89
C GLN A 526 0.27 3.83 12.66
N ARG A 527 -0.96 4.15 12.23
CA ARG A 527 -2.01 3.17 11.96
C ARG A 527 -1.53 2.08 11.01
N PHE A 528 -0.82 2.43 9.94
CA PHE A 528 -0.29 1.46 9.00
C PHE A 528 0.65 0.44 9.69
N LEU A 529 1.57 0.89 10.53
CA LEU A 529 2.50 0.00 11.22
C LEU A 529 1.79 -0.89 12.24
N ALA A 530 0.77 -0.37 12.90
CA ALA A 530 -0.07 -1.15 13.79
C ALA A 530 -0.83 -2.24 13.02
N GLU A 531 -1.33 -1.96 11.81
CA GLU A 531 -1.91 -2.97 10.91
C GLU A 531 -0.92 -4.09 10.59
N GLN A 532 0.36 -3.76 10.44
CA GLN A 532 1.42 -4.71 10.15
C GLN A 532 1.96 -5.46 11.39
N GLY A 533 1.37 -5.24 12.55
CA GLY A 533 1.73 -5.92 13.79
C GLY A 533 2.79 -5.24 14.63
N TYR A 534 3.19 -4.01 14.29
CA TYR A 534 4.07 -3.19 15.13
C TYR A 534 3.27 -2.43 16.17
N SER A 535 3.90 -2.14 17.30
CA SER A 535 3.40 -1.20 18.30
C SER A 535 4.44 -0.12 18.56
N TYR A 536 3.98 1.09 18.83
CA TYR A 536 4.86 2.17 19.25
C TYR A 536 4.96 2.16 20.78
N ARG A 537 6.19 2.11 21.26
CA ARG A 537 6.47 2.40 22.66
C ARG A 537 6.48 3.92 22.83
N ILE A 538 5.63 4.43 23.70
CA ILE A 538 5.50 5.87 23.97
C ILE A 538 6.42 6.22 25.12
N ILE A 539 7.26 7.24 24.93
CA ILE A 539 8.14 7.80 25.96
C ILE A 539 8.01 9.33 26.00
N ASP A 540 8.31 9.91 27.15
CA ASP A 540 8.36 11.36 27.29
C ASP A 540 9.73 11.92 26.86
N ALA A 541 9.73 13.16 26.35
CA ALA A 541 10.96 13.86 25.95
C ALA A 541 11.99 13.97 27.09
N ASP A 542 11.53 14.03 28.33
CA ASP A 542 12.38 14.08 29.53
C ASP A 542 13.23 12.81 29.72
N GLU A 543 12.85 11.69 29.11
CA GLU A 543 13.65 10.45 29.12
C GLU A 543 14.82 10.50 28.13
N VAL A 544 14.76 11.42 27.16
CA VAL A 544 15.75 11.59 26.09
C VAL A 544 16.66 12.79 26.34
N LEU A 545 16.12 13.87 26.90
CA LEU A 545 16.87 15.09 27.15
C LEU A 545 17.85 14.88 28.30
N PRO A 546 19.07 15.40 28.20
CA PRO A 546 20.02 15.38 29.32
C PRO A 546 19.43 16.16 30.52
N ARG A 547 19.51 15.53 31.68
CA ARG A 547 19.12 16.17 32.97
C ARG A 547 20.01 17.33 33.31
#